data_569487bb44c5e5f4ac20e8208d97550f
#
_entry.id   569487bb44c5e5f4ac20e8208d97550f
#
_cell.length_a   1.000
_cell.length_b   1.000
_cell.length_c   1.000
_cell.angle_alpha   90.00
_cell.angle_beta   90.00
_cell.angle_gamma   90.00
#
_symmetry.space_group_name_H-M   'P 1'
#
loop_
_entity.id
_entity.type
_entity.pdbx_description
1 polymer ?
#
loop_
_entity_poly.entity_id
_entity_poly.type
_entity_poly.pdbx_seq_one_letter_code
_entity_poly.pdbx_strand_id
1 'polypeptide(L)'
;MRVTDLRTMIVELPLERPTRNASGVSNDRIGCVLVFIDTDIGVTGESFLFTLGGRRIEVLEAMVASLKPAILGEDIRYAERVWDRLWRELYFLGHKGVTIFGLAAIDTALWDAKGKALSQSVTHMLGAARDRVPVYCSAGLWLSATPDELAVEAAGYVAQGFRGVKMRVGKKHVDEDVERVAAVRKAIGPRVSLMCDASRGFTADHAIRLGRKLEDFDLAWFEEPVAPYDHRGSARVAAALDTP
;
A
#
# COMPACT_ATOMS: atom_id res chain seq x y z
N MET A 1 12.98 7.04 28.65
CA MET A 1 12.24 7.41 27.41
C MET A 1 10.89 6.68 27.45
N ARG A 2 9.99 7.13 28.31
CA ARG A 2 8.75 6.40 28.57
C ARG A 2 7.57 7.03 27.83
N VAL A 3 6.66 6.23 27.34
CA VAL A 3 5.39 6.68 26.73
C VAL A 3 4.54 7.34 27.80
N THR A 4 4.15 8.58 27.59
CA THR A 4 3.27 9.36 28.46
C THR A 4 1.84 9.48 27.96
N ASP A 5 1.66 9.46 26.64
CA ASP A 5 0.32 9.48 26.02
C ASP A 5 0.29 8.81 24.64
N LEU A 6 -0.90 8.38 24.22
CA LEU A 6 -1.26 8.01 22.86
C LEU A 6 -2.47 8.83 22.45
N ARG A 7 -2.32 9.57 21.37
CA ARG A 7 -3.38 10.41 20.80
C ARG A 7 -3.65 9.99 19.35
N THR A 8 -4.88 10.12 18.94
CA THR A 8 -5.34 9.85 17.59
C THR A 8 -6.10 11.04 17.02
N MET A 9 -6.08 11.20 15.70
CA MET A 9 -6.86 12.20 14.98
C MET A 9 -7.32 11.64 13.65
N ILE A 10 -8.62 11.65 13.41
CA ILE A 10 -9.17 11.31 12.08
C ILE A 10 -9.13 12.55 11.20
N VAL A 11 -8.61 12.38 9.98
CA VAL A 11 -8.63 13.40 8.93
C VAL A 11 -9.14 12.79 7.63
N GLU A 12 -9.87 13.57 6.85
CA GLU A 12 -10.31 13.19 5.50
C GLU A 12 -9.64 14.09 4.46
N LEU A 13 -9.04 13.47 3.45
CA LEU A 13 -8.36 14.12 2.35
C LEU A 13 -9.19 13.92 1.08
N PRO A 14 -9.84 14.95 0.54
CA PRO A 14 -10.55 14.84 -0.72
C PRO A 14 -9.56 14.58 -1.86
N LEU A 15 -9.94 13.73 -2.80
CA LEU A 15 -9.18 13.50 -4.02
C LEU A 15 -9.62 14.48 -5.09
N GLU A 16 -8.68 15.08 -5.82
CA GLU A 16 -8.98 15.97 -6.96
C GLU A 16 -9.81 15.27 -8.03
N ARG A 17 -9.57 13.99 -8.24
CA ARG A 17 -10.33 13.12 -9.14
C ARG A 17 -10.65 11.81 -8.45
N PRO A 18 -11.91 11.32 -8.53
CA PRO A 18 -12.27 10.01 -8.00
C PRO A 18 -11.42 8.92 -8.67
N THR A 19 -10.93 7.98 -7.88
CA THR A 19 -10.20 6.81 -8.37
C THR A 19 -11.12 5.62 -8.49
N ARG A 20 -10.90 4.77 -9.50
CA ARG A 20 -11.61 3.51 -9.67
C ARG A 20 -10.62 2.40 -10.03
N ASN A 21 -10.79 1.25 -9.39
CA ASN A 21 -10.05 0.02 -9.71
C ASN A 21 -10.98 -1.09 -10.21
N ALA A 22 -10.42 -2.25 -10.58
CA ALA A 22 -11.18 -3.38 -11.11
C ALA A 22 -12.15 -4.01 -10.09
N SER A 23 -11.93 -3.84 -8.79
CA SER A 23 -12.89 -4.30 -7.76
C SER A 23 -14.20 -3.49 -7.74
N GLY A 24 -14.33 -2.47 -8.61
CA GLY A 24 -15.55 -1.67 -8.79
C GLY A 24 -15.73 -0.57 -7.74
N VAL A 25 -14.82 -0.45 -6.78
CA VAL A 25 -14.90 0.58 -5.74
C VAL A 25 -14.40 1.91 -6.31
N SER A 26 -15.25 2.94 -6.22
CA SER A 26 -14.87 4.33 -6.51
C SER A 26 -14.61 5.04 -5.18
N ASN A 27 -13.52 5.80 -5.11
CA ASN A 27 -13.16 6.58 -3.94
C ASN A 27 -12.97 8.04 -4.35
N ASP A 28 -13.61 8.95 -3.62
CA ASP A 28 -13.54 10.41 -3.79
C ASP A 28 -12.68 11.07 -2.70
N ARG A 29 -12.27 10.31 -1.69
CA ARG A 29 -11.47 10.75 -0.56
C ARG A 29 -10.61 9.63 0.01
N ILE A 30 -9.65 10.00 0.85
CA ILE A 30 -8.88 9.09 1.71
C ILE A 30 -9.17 9.50 3.15
N GLY A 31 -9.60 8.57 3.98
CA GLY A 31 -9.67 8.75 5.43
C GLY A 31 -8.36 8.28 6.08
N CYS A 32 -7.80 9.09 6.96
CA CYS A 32 -6.59 8.76 7.72
C CYS A 32 -6.84 8.85 9.22
N VAL A 33 -6.24 7.93 9.98
CA VAL A 33 -6.03 8.06 11.41
C VAL A 33 -4.58 8.44 11.62
N LEU A 34 -4.32 9.67 12.05
CA LEU A 34 -3.00 10.09 12.51
C LEU A 34 -2.81 9.58 13.95
N VAL A 35 -1.64 9.05 14.25
CA VAL A 35 -1.30 8.44 15.54
C VAL A 35 -0.07 9.11 16.10
N PHE A 36 -0.14 9.55 17.37
CA PHE A 36 0.93 10.24 18.08
C PHE A 36 1.21 9.54 19.39
N ILE A 37 2.48 9.19 19.64
CA ILE A 37 2.97 8.64 20.90
C ILE A 37 3.88 9.69 21.54
N ASP A 38 3.40 10.28 22.62
CA ASP A 38 4.17 11.28 23.39
C ASP A 38 5.06 10.58 24.43
N THR A 39 6.23 11.17 24.69
CA THR A 39 7.21 10.61 25.64
C THR A 39 7.60 11.61 26.73
N ASP A 40 8.11 11.10 27.86
CA ASP A 40 8.62 11.89 29.00
C ASP A 40 9.85 12.75 28.69
N ILE A 41 10.45 12.59 27.52
CA ILE A 41 11.59 13.38 27.03
C ILE A 41 11.20 14.44 26.02
N GLY A 42 9.89 14.69 25.80
CA GLY A 42 9.39 15.69 24.85
C GLY A 42 9.47 15.28 23.37
N VAL A 43 9.75 14.01 23.07
CA VAL A 43 9.73 13.48 21.70
C VAL A 43 8.35 12.87 21.45
N THR A 44 7.77 13.18 20.29
CA THR A 44 6.53 12.55 19.80
C THR A 44 6.85 11.65 18.60
N GLY A 45 6.48 10.39 18.69
CA GLY A 45 6.49 9.45 17.57
C GLY A 45 5.19 9.52 16.79
N GLU A 46 5.28 9.39 15.47
CA GLU A 46 4.17 9.62 14.55
C GLU A 46 4.00 8.45 13.60
N SER A 47 2.75 8.11 13.31
CA SER A 47 2.38 7.17 12.26
C SER A 47 0.99 7.50 11.73
N PHE A 48 0.55 6.75 10.73
CA PHE A 48 -0.83 6.85 10.25
C PHE A 48 -1.35 5.53 9.72
N LEU A 49 -2.67 5.40 9.76
CA LEU A 49 -3.43 4.39 9.02
C LEU A 49 -4.32 5.10 8.00
N PHE A 50 -4.74 4.40 6.95
CA PHE A 50 -5.66 4.99 6.00
C PHE A 50 -6.69 3.98 5.47
N THR A 51 -7.82 4.51 4.99
CA THR A 51 -8.82 3.76 4.23
C THR A 51 -9.18 4.53 2.96
N LEU A 52 -9.35 3.81 1.88
CA LEU A 52 -9.88 4.38 0.65
C LEU A 52 -11.38 4.66 0.83
N GLY A 53 -11.80 5.89 0.48
CA GLY A 53 -13.17 6.36 0.64
C GLY A 53 -13.55 6.71 2.08
N GLY A 54 -12.61 6.75 3.04
CA GLY A 54 -12.86 7.09 4.45
C GLY A 54 -13.78 6.11 5.20
N ARG A 55 -14.11 4.97 4.59
CA ARG A 55 -15.09 4.04 5.14
C ARG A 55 -14.57 3.34 6.38
N ARG A 56 -15.36 3.39 7.46
CA ARG A 56 -15.06 2.72 8.75
C ARG A 56 -13.72 3.14 9.37
N ILE A 57 -13.30 4.35 9.11
CA ILE A 57 -12.05 4.89 9.65
C ILE A 57 -12.07 4.94 11.19
N GLU A 58 -13.25 5.15 11.77
CA GLU A 58 -13.49 5.17 13.20
C GLU A 58 -13.19 3.81 13.86
N VAL A 59 -13.35 2.71 13.12
CA VAL A 59 -13.00 1.37 13.61
C VAL A 59 -11.50 1.20 13.76
N LEU A 60 -10.72 1.77 12.83
CA LEU A 60 -9.26 1.78 12.92
C LEU A 60 -8.79 2.67 14.07
N GLU A 61 -9.39 3.85 14.20
CA GLU A 61 -9.10 4.77 15.31
C GLU A 61 -9.39 4.13 16.67
N ALA A 62 -10.59 3.56 16.86
CA ALA A 62 -10.99 2.89 18.10
C ALA A 62 -10.04 1.72 18.43
N MET A 63 -9.57 0.96 17.42
CA MET A 63 -8.61 -0.13 17.63
C MET A 63 -7.27 0.42 18.17
N VAL A 64 -6.73 1.48 17.57
CA VAL A 64 -5.50 2.12 18.05
C VAL A 64 -5.70 2.66 19.48
N ALA A 65 -6.76 3.43 19.71
CA ALA A 65 -7.07 4.04 21.00
C ALA A 65 -7.24 2.99 22.13
N SER A 66 -7.82 1.84 21.81
CA SER A 66 -8.04 0.75 22.78
C SER A 66 -6.72 0.16 23.31
N LEU A 67 -5.63 0.27 22.58
CA LEU A 67 -4.31 -0.24 22.97
C LEU A 67 -3.51 0.71 23.86
N LYS A 68 -4.00 1.94 24.08
CA LYS A 68 -3.34 2.95 24.92
C LYS A 68 -2.93 2.43 26.31
N PRO A 69 -3.79 1.75 27.09
CA PRO A 69 -3.43 1.26 28.42
C PRO A 69 -2.24 0.30 28.40
N ALA A 70 -2.07 -0.46 27.32
CA ALA A 70 -1.01 -1.45 27.18
C ALA A 70 0.37 -0.85 26.92
N ILE A 71 0.43 0.40 26.46
CA ILE A 71 1.72 1.05 26.10
C ILE A 71 2.13 2.17 27.05
N LEU A 72 1.21 2.70 27.86
CA LEU A 72 1.55 3.76 28.83
C LEU A 72 2.64 3.29 29.79
N GLY A 73 3.67 4.14 29.99
CA GLY A 73 4.82 3.85 30.83
C GLY A 73 5.88 2.93 30.23
N GLU A 74 5.60 2.32 29.07
CA GLU A 74 6.60 1.50 28.37
C GLU A 74 7.76 2.36 27.84
N ASP A 75 8.95 1.77 27.83
CA ASP A 75 10.15 2.44 27.32
C ASP A 75 10.30 2.19 25.82
N ILE A 76 10.29 3.28 25.02
CA ILE A 76 10.36 3.21 23.54
C ILE A 76 11.63 2.51 23.02
N ARG A 77 12.68 2.36 23.85
CA ARG A 77 13.86 1.61 23.45
C ARG A 77 13.62 0.11 23.25
N TYR A 78 12.57 -0.41 23.88
CA TYR A 78 12.16 -1.81 23.83
C TYR A 78 10.94 -2.02 22.93
N ALA A 79 10.95 -1.47 21.70
CA ALA A 79 9.84 -1.56 20.76
C ALA A 79 9.37 -3.00 20.53
N GLU A 80 10.31 -3.94 20.34
CA GLU A 80 10.03 -5.38 20.20
C GLU A 80 9.26 -5.98 21.39
N ARG A 81 9.61 -5.57 22.62
CA ARG A 81 8.87 -6.01 23.83
C ARG A 81 7.45 -5.50 23.86
N VAL A 82 7.25 -4.24 23.43
CA VAL A 82 5.91 -3.64 23.34
C VAL A 82 5.10 -4.35 22.27
N TRP A 83 5.71 -4.63 21.11
CA TRP A 83 5.08 -5.38 20.02
C TRP A 83 4.62 -6.77 20.50
N ASP A 84 5.48 -7.56 21.16
CA ASP A 84 5.16 -8.89 21.68
C ASP A 84 4.05 -8.85 22.72
N ARG A 85 4.04 -7.84 23.60
CA ARG A 85 2.96 -7.61 24.56
C ARG A 85 1.62 -7.34 23.87
N LEU A 86 1.58 -6.42 22.90
CA LEU A 86 0.37 -6.10 22.15
C LEU A 86 -0.11 -7.31 21.33
N TRP A 87 0.81 -8.07 20.75
CA TRP A 87 0.48 -9.30 20.05
C TRP A 87 -0.24 -10.30 20.96
N ARG A 88 0.24 -10.51 22.16
CA ARG A 88 -0.40 -11.41 23.13
C ARG A 88 -1.75 -10.89 23.61
N GLU A 89 -1.88 -9.60 23.82
CA GLU A 89 -3.14 -8.97 24.24
C GLU A 89 -4.23 -9.12 23.17
N LEU A 90 -3.85 -9.06 21.89
CA LEU A 90 -4.76 -9.23 20.77
C LEU A 90 -5.10 -10.69 20.42
N TYR A 91 -4.52 -11.65 21.12
CA TYR A 91 -4.65 -13.08 20.80
C TYR A 91 -6.12 -13.52 20.62
N PHE A 92 -7.00 -13.13 21.53
CA PHE A 92 -8.40 -13.53 21.49
C PHE A 92 -9.19 -12.90 20.33
N LEU A 93 -8.82 -11.69 19.93
CA LEU A 93 -9.43 -10.98 18.81
C LEU A 93 -8.86 -11.45 17.44
N GLY A 94 -7.72 -12.13 17.47
CA GLY A 94 -7.01 -12.61 16.28
C GLY A 94 -6.02 -11.59 15.70
N HIS A 95 -5.11 -12.10 14.89
CA HIS A 95 -3.98 -11.33 14.33
C HIS A 95 -4.14 -11.07 12.84
N LYS A 96 -5.32 -10.56 12.43
CA LYS A 96 -5.62 -10.20 11.03
C LYS A 96 -6.51 -8.96 10.97
N GLY A 97 -6.36 -8.19 9.89
CA GLY A 97 -7.22 -7.03 9.64
C GLY A 97 -7.03 -5.93 10.68
N VAL A 98 -8.13 -5.47 11.28
CA VAL A 98 -8.15 -4.27 12.13
C VAL A 98 -7.20 -4.35 13.34
N THR A 99 -7.02 -5.50 13.92
CA THR A 99 -6.13 -5.71 15.07
C THR A 99 -4.66 -5.48 14.69
N ILE A 100 -4.24 -6.00 13.55
CA ILE A 100 -2.88 -5.79 13.04
C ILE A 100 -2.67 -4.36 12.57
N PHE A 101 -3.68 -3.70 12.00
CA PHE A 101 -3.58 -2.27 11.68
C PHE A 101 -3.30 -1.45 12.95
N GLY A 102 -4.04 -1.69 14.04
CA GLY A 102 -3.81 -1.01 15.32
C GLY A 102 -2.41 -1.24 15.87
N LEU A 103 -1.96 -2.50 15.90
CA LEU A 103 -0.62 -2.86 16.36
C LEU A 103 0.46 -2.19 15.48
N ALA A 104 0.33 -2.28 14.16
CA ALA A 104 1.31 -1.71 13.22
C ALA A 104 1.42 -0.19 13.35
N ALA A 105 0.31 0.52 13.60
CA ALA A 105 0.34 1.96 13.82
C ALA A 105 1.15 2.33 15.06
N ILE A 106 0.95 1.61 16.17
CA ILE A 106 1.71 1.83 17.40
C ILE A 106 3.17 1.48 17.22
N ASP A 107 3.48 0.33 16.63
CA ASP A 107 4.85 -0.09 16.37
C ASP A 107 5.62 0.93 15.52
N THR A 108 5.01 1.39 14.43
CA THR A 108 5.59 2.42 13.56
C THR A 108 5.87 3.73 14.32
N ALA A 109 4.92 4.19 15.15
CA ALA A 109 5.09 5.40 15.94
C ALA A 109 6.17 5.23 17.04
N LEU A 110 6.31 4.04 17.64
CA LEU A 110 7.39 3.73 18.59
C LEU A 110 8.77 3.76 17.92
N TRP A 111 8.90 3.18 16.72
CA TRP A 111 10.14 3.25 15.95
C TRP A 111 10.49 4.67 15.52
N ASP A 112 9.50 5.48 15.15
CA ASP A 112 9.69 6.89 14.84
C ASP A 112 10.15 7.69 16.08
N ALA A 113 9.48 7.49 17.22
CA ALA A 113 9.90 8.12 18.50
C ALA A 113 11.34 7.75 18.87
N LYS A 114 11.69 6.47 18.74
CA LYS A 114 13.04 5.97 19.02
C LYS A 114 14.07 6.57 18.07
N GLY A 115 13.76 6.66 16.78
CA GLY A 115 14.61 7.30 15.78
C GLY A 115 14.87 8.77 16.08
N LYS A 116 13.81 9.54 16.37
CA LYS A 116 13.87 10.95 16.78
C LYS A 116 14.70 11.12 18.06
N ALA A 117 14.46 10.31 19.08
CA ALA A 117 15.17 10.37 20.36
C ALA A 117 16.67 10.07 20.24
N LEU A 118 17.07 9.21 19.30
CA LEU A 118 18.45 8.82 19.05
C LEU A 118 19.11 9.62 17.91
N SER A 119 18.37 10.53 17.25
CA SER A 119 18.81 11.25 16.05
C SER A 119 19.31 10.29 14.95
N GLN A 120 18.64 9.17 14.79
CA GLN A 120 18.97 8.14 13.79
C GLN A 120 17.74 7.77 12.94
N SER A 121 17.96 7.53 11.66
CA SER A 121 16.89 6.97 10.82
C SER A 121 16.57 5.53 11.23
N VAL A 122 15.32 5.11 11.08
CA VAL A 122 14.91 3.72 11.31
C VAL A 122 15.73 2.76 10.45
N THR A 123 16.08 3.14 9.21
CA THR A 123 16.96 2.37 8.33
C THR A 123 18.29 2.04 8.99
N HIS A 124 18.95 3.02 9.60
CA HIS A 124 20.24 2.78 10.29
C HIS A 124 20.06 1.92 11.55
N MET A 125 19.00 2.14 12.31
CA MET A 125 18.70 1.32 13.49
C MET A 125 18.43 -0.16 13.17
N LEU A 126 17.91 -0.42 11.96
CA LEU A 126 17.66 -1.77 11.44
C LEU A 126 18.87 -2.39 10.70
N GLY A 127 20.02 -1.71 10.69
CA GLY A 127 21.26 -2.25 10.15
C GLY A 127 21.53 -1.96 8.68
N ALA A 128 20.95 -0.90 8.13
CA ALA A 128 21.10 -0.34 6.77
C ALA A 128 22.08 -1.05 5.81
N ALA A 129 21.55 -1.84 4.87
CA ALA A 129 22.38 -2.55 3.90
C ALA A 129 22.70 -1.69 2.66
N ARG A 130 21.96 -0.60 2.42
CA ARG A 130 22.13 0.30 1.28
C ARG A 130 21.55 1.68 1.57
N ASP A 131 22.08 2.70 0.91
CA ASP A 131 21.67 4.11 1.05
C ASP A 131 20.58 4.52 0.04
N ARG A 132 20.35 3.70 -1.00
CA ARG A 132 19.37 3.94 -2.05
C ARG A 132 18.66 2.67 -2.43
N VAL A 133 17.37 2.78 -2.76
CA VAL A 133 16.55 1.72 -3.32
C VAL A 133 15.89 2.18 -4.63
N PRO A 134 15.83 1.33 -5.67
CA PRO A 134 15.06 1.63 -6.86
C PRO A 134 13.58 1.79 -6.51
N VAL A 135 12.92 2.77 -7.14
CA VAL A 135 11.48 3.00 -6.99
C VAL A 135 10.79 3.06 -8.34
N TYR A 136 9.52 2.70 -8.37
CA TYR A 136 8.64 2.89 -9.52
C TYR A 136 7.44 3.75 -9.12
N CYS A 137 6.79 4.39 -10.10
CA CYS A 137 5.58 5.16 -9.87
C CYS A 137 4.36 4.25 -9.87
N SER A 138 3.67 4.14 -8.75
CA SER A 138 2.39 3.44 -8.58
C SER A 138 1.20 4.40 -8.42
N ALA A 139 1.44 5.70 -8.46
CA ALA A 139 0.39 6.71 -8.47
C ALA A 139 -0.24 6.81 -9.87
N GLY A 140 -1.49 7.24 -9.96
CA GLY A 140 -2.15 7.48 -11.23
C GLY A 140 -2.42 6.23 -12.08
N LEU A 141 -2.44 6.42 -13.40
CA LEU A 141 -2.70 5.39 -14.41
C LEU A 141 -3.95 4.54 -14.08
N TRP A 142 -5.03 5.25 -13.66
CA TRP A 142 -6.25 4.63 -13.15
C TRP A 142 -7.10 4.02 -14.25
N LEU A 143 -7.97 3.09 -13.87
CA LEU A 143 -8.86 2.36 -14.78
C LEU A 143 -9.82 3.26 -15.56
N SER A 144 -10.18 4.43 -15.03
CA SER A 144 -11.08 5.40 -15.66
C SER A 144 -10.45 6.18 -16.83
N ALA A 145 -9.13 6.26 -16.89
CA ALA A 145 -8.42 7.04 -17.90
C ALA A 145 -8.45 6.38 -19.29
N THR A 146 -8.52 7.18 -20.32
CA THR A 146 -8.42 6.76 -21.73
C THR A 146 -6.99 6.35 -22.08
N PRO A 147 -6.75 5.61 -23.20
CA PRO A 147 -5.41 5.28 -23.65
C PRO A 147 -4.49 6.49 -23.84
N ASP A 148 -5.02 7.59 -24.39
CA ASP A 148 -4.25 8.83 -24.63
C ASP A 148 -3.89 9.53 -23.31
N GLU A 149 -4.83 9.64 -22.38
CA GLU A 149 -4.56 10.18 -21.04
C GLU A 149 -3.49 9.37 -20.31
N LEU A 150 -3.57 8.03 -20.36
CA LEU A 150 -2.58 7.14 -19.77
C LEU A 150 -1.21 7.31 -20.39
N ALA A 151 -1.13 7.44 -21.72
CA ALA A 151 0.13 7.66 -22.44
C ALA A 151 0.81 8.96 -22.00
N VAL A 152 0.05 10.05 -21.92
CA VAL A 152 0.55 11.37 -21.47
C VAL A 152 1.01 11.31 -20.02
N GLU A 153 0.20 10.73 -19.13
CA GLU A 153 0.51 10.62 -17.71
C GLU A 153 1.76 9.76 -17.47
N ALA A 154 1.87 8.59 -18.13
CA ALA A 154 3.01 7.70 -18.02
C ALA A 154 4.32 8.35 -18.54
N ALA A 155 4.25 9.06 -19.68
CA ALA A 155 5.39 9.83 -20.20
C ALA A 155 5.83 10.92 -19.20
N GLY A 156 4.88 11.56 -18.52
CA GLY A 156 5.14 12.53 -17.46
C GLY A 156 5.94 11.95 -16.27
N TYR A 157 5.62 10.72 -15.84
CA TYR A 157 6.39 10.03 -14.79
C TYR A 157 7.80 9.68 -15.25
N VAL A 158 7.97 9.24 -16.50
CA VAL A 158 9.30 8.98 -17.07
C VAL A 158 10.13 10.26 -17.15
N ALA A 159 9.53 11.39 -17.54
CA ALA A 159 10.19 12.69 -17.54
C ALA A 159 10.63 13.17 -16.16
N GLN A 160 9.94 12.74 -15.09
CA GLN A 160 10.34 12.96 -13.69
C GLN A 160 11.47 12.04 -13.22
N GLY A 161 11.92 11.10 -14.06
CA GLY A 161 13.04 10.20 -13.76
C GLY A 161 12.66 8.81 -13.27
N PHE A 162 11.36 8.47 -13.16
CA PHE A 162 10.95 7.11 -12.84
C PHE A 162 11.35 6.12 -13.93
N ARG A 163 11.90 4.98 -13.52
CA ARG A 163 12.31 3.88 -14.42
C ARG A 163 11.32 2.74 -14.48
N GLY A 164 10.21 2.87 -13.80
CA GLY A 164 9.10 1.94 -13.81
C GLY A 164 7.79 2.63 -13.48
N VAL A 165 6.70 2.17 -14.07
CA VAL A 165 5.34 2.66 -13.82
C VAL A 165 4.39 1.48 -13.68
N LYS A 166 3.41 1.60 -12.80
CA LYS A 166 2.35 0.60 -12.60
C LYS A 166 1.01 1.17 -12.98
N MET A 167 0.30 0.51 -13.91
CA MET A 167 -1.04 0.90 -14.35
C MET A 167 -2.11 -0.08 -13.88
N ARG A 168 -3.37 0.39 -13.82
CA ARG A 168 -4.53 -0.45 -13.47
C ARG A 168 -5.17 -1.02 -14.73
N VAL A 169 -5.38 -2.35 -14.70
CA VAL A 169 -6.18 -3.09 -15.69
C VAL A 169 -7.44 -3.64 -15.02
N GLY A 170 -8.48 -3.97 -15.79
CA GLY A 170 -9.74 -4.46 -15.21
C GLY A 170 -10.98 -4.02 -15.98
N LYS A 171 -10.82 -3.76 -17.27
CA LYS A 171 -11.96 -3.51 -18.17
C LYS A 171 -12.77 -4.79 -18.38
N LYS A 172 -14.01 -4.63 -18.81
CA LYS A 172 -14.91 -5.74 -19.09
C LYS A 172 -14.40 -6.63 -20.23
N HIS A 173 -13.85 -6.01 -21.25
CA HIS A 173 -13.31 -6.70 -22.43
C HIS A 173 -11.79 -6.65 -22.43
N VAL A 174 -11.17 -7.79 -22.65
CA VAL A 174 -9.70 -7.95 -22.64
C VAL A 174 -9.01 -6.98 -23.61
N ASP A 175 -9.58 -6.76 -24.79
CA ASP A 175 -9.00 -5.92 -25.83
C ASP A 175 -8.92 -4.43 -25.41
N GLU A 176 -9.83 -3.95 -24.57
CA GLU A 176 -9.76 -2.61 -24.01
C GLU A 176 -8.52 -2.42 -23.12
N ASP A 177 -8.18 -3.42 -22.29
CA ASP A 177 -6.98 -3.37 -21.45
C ASP A 177 -5.72 -3.52 -22.30
N VAL A 178 -5.73 -4.38 -23.32
CA VAL A 178 -4.60 -4.53 -24.27
C VAL A 178 -4.29 -3.21 -24.97
N GLU A 179 -5.32 -2.50 -25.48
CA GLU A 179 -5.15 -1.18 -26.11
C GLU A 179 -4.53 -0.16 -25.13
N ARG A 180 -5.00 -0.11 -23.89
CA ARG A 180 -4.51 0.78 -22.84
C ARG A 180 -3.04 0.49 -22.49
N VAL A 181 -2.69 -0.79 -22.35
CA VAL A 181 -1.31 -1.22 -22.07
C VAL A 181 -0.40 -0.90 -23.26
N ALA A 182 -0.85 -1.13 -24.48
CA ALA A 182 -0.11 -0.80 -25.70
C ALA A 182 0.20 0.72 -25.79
N ALA A 183 -0.79 1.58 -25.46
CA ALA A 183 -0.60 3.02 -25.45
C ALA A 183 0.47 3.45 -24.43
N VAL A 184 0.41 2.91 -23.20
CA VAL A 184 1.40 3.19 -22.15
C VAL A 184 2.79 2.68 -22.57
N ARG A 185 2.91 1.42 -23.03
CA ARG A 185 4.19 0.85 -23.46
C ARG A 185 4.82 1.66 -24.58
N LYS A 186 4.03 2.09 -25.57
CA LYS A 186 4.50 2.96 -26.65
C LYS A 186 5.03 4.30 -26.12
N ALA A 187 4.35 4.90 -25.15
CA ALA A 187 4.71 6.20 -24.59
C ALA A 187 5.99 6.17 -23.75
N ILE A 188 6.17 5.11 -22.93
CA ILE A 188 7.34 4.99 -22.04
C ILE A 188 8.56 4.32 -22.69
N GLY A 189 8.36 3.67 -23.84
CA GLY A 189 9.43 2.95 -24.57
C GLY A 189 9.81 1.60 -23.91
N PRO A 190 10.69 0.83 -24.56
CA PRO A 190 10.95 -0.56 -24.16
C PRO A 190 11.85 -0.71 -22.92
N ARG A 191 12.53 0.35 -22.47
CA ARG A 191 13.50 0.27 -21.36
C ARG A 191 12.92 0.63 -19.99
N VAL A 192 11.70 1.15 -19.95
CA VAL A 192 11.01 1.46 -18.69
C VAL A 192 10.19 0.26 -18.26
N SER A 193 10.35 -0.18 -17.03
CA SER A 193 9.57 -1.29 -16.47
C SER A 193 8.09 -0.93 -16.43
N LEU A 194 7.24 -1.79 -16.98
CA LEU A 194 5.78 -1.64 -16.94
C LEU A 194 5.18 -2.75 -16.11
N MET A 195 4.31 -2.40 -15.19
CA MET A 195 3.57 -3.32 -14.34
C MET A 195 2.08 -3.11 -14.51
N CYS A 196 1.30 -4.20 -14.45
CA CYS A 196 -0.15 -4.17 -14.50
C CYS A 196 -0.76 -4.71 -13.20
N ASP A 197 -1.72 -3.97 -12.64
CA ASP A 197 -2.42 -4.32 -11.41
C ASP A 197 -3.93 -4.49 -11.70
N ALA A 198 -4.43 -5.72 -11.53
CA ALA A 198 -5.84 -6.06 -11.73
C ALA A 198 -6.70 -5.89 -10.47
N SER A 199 -6.11 -5.45 -9.36
CA SER A 199 -6.81 -5.12 -8.10
C SER A 199 -7.87 -6.16 -7.70
N ARG A 200 -7.56 -7.44 -7.85
CA ARG A 200 -8.41 -8.59 -7.46
C ARG A 200 -9.72 -8.71 -8.23
N GLY A 201 -9.80 -8.12 -9.42
CA GLY A 201 -11.03 -7.96 -10.18
C GLY A 201 -11.42 -9.14 -11.07
N PHE A 202 -10.53 -10.15 -11.27
CA PHE A 202 -10.76 -11.19 -12.26
C PHE A 202 -11.04 -12.58 -11.67
N THR A 203 -11.62 -13.45 -12.50
CA THR A 203 -11.51 -14.90 -12.36
C THR A 203 -10.17 -15.36 -12.94
N ALA A 204 -9.67 -16.52 -12.53
CA ALA A 204 -8.42 -17.08 -13.07
C ALA A 204 -8.44 -17.22 -14.60
N ASP A 205 -9.58 -17.63 -15.17
CA ASP A 205 -9.71 -17.81 -16.63
C ASP A 205 -9.64 -16.46 -17.37
N HIS A 206 -10.22 -15.39 -16.80
CA HIS A 206 -10.12 -14.06 -17.38
C HIS A 206 -8.69 -13.52 -17.26
N ALA A 207 -8.08 -13.67 -16.10
CA ALA A 207 -6.70 -13.27 -15.85
C ALA A 207 -5.70 -13.94 -16.80
N ILE A 208 -5.85 -15.25 -17.05
CA ILE A 208 -5.01 -16.00 -18.00
C ILE A 208 -5.20 -15.49 -19.43
N ARG A 209 -6.44 -15.25 -19.86
CA ARG A 209 -6.70 -14.72 -21.21
C ARG A 209 -6.09 -13.33 -21.42
N LEU A 210 -6.23 -12.45 -20.44
CA LEU A 210 -5.61 -11.10 -20.48
C LEU A 210 -4.10 -11.23 -20.41
N GLY A 211 -3.57 -11.93 -19.40
CA GLY A 211 -2.13 -12.07 -19.18
C GLY A 211 -1.37 -12.52 -20.41
N ARG A 212 -1.86 -13.57 -21.10
CA ARG A 212 -1.25 -14.04 -22.36
C ARG A 212 -1.16 -12.98 -23.46
N LYS A 213 -2.14 -12.08 -23.55
CA LYS A 213 -2.07 -10.96 -24.50
C LYS A 213 -1.15 -9.83 -24.02
N LEU A 214 -0.94 -9.73 -22.71
CA LEU A 214 -0.07 -8.72 -22.12
C LEU A 214 1.41 -9.13 -22.16
N GLU A 215 1.75 -10.41 -22.35
CA GLU A 215 3.13 -10.90 -22.50
C GLU A 215 3.89 -10.20 -23.64
N ASP A 216 3.20 -9.82 -24.72
CA ASP A 216 3.77 -9.07 -25.83
C ASP A 216 4.31 -7.67 -25.43
N PHE A 217 3.95 -7.17 -24.24
CA PHE A 217 4.37 -5.86 -23.74
C PHE A 217 5.51 -5.90 -22.73
N ASP A 218 6.15 -7.05 -22.51
CA ASP A 218 7.29 -7.22 -21.59
C ASP A 218 7.01 -6.61 -20.20
N LEU A 219 5.99 -7.15 -19.53
CA LEU A 219 5.61 -6.71 -18.19
C LEU A 219 6.59 -7.22 -17.14
N ALA A 220 6.97 -6.37 -16.18
CA ALA A 220 7.76 -6.76 -15.03
C ALA A 220 6.99 -7.68 -14.07
N TRP A 221 5.68 -7.47 -13.93
CA TRP A 221 4.75 -8.38 -13.25
C TRP A 221 3.29 -8.05 -13.55
N PHE A 222 2.41 -9.05 -13.27
CA PHE A 222 0.96 -8.94 -13.30
C PHE A 222 0.38 -9.13 -11.89
N GLU A 223 -0.01 -8.02 -11.23
CA GLU A 223 -0.34 -7.92 -9.80
C GLU A 223 -1.81 -8.22 -9.51
N GLU A 224 -2.07 -8.96 -8.43
CA GLU A 224 -3.39 -9.22 -7.86
C GLU A 224 -4.47 -9.61 -8.90
N PRO A 225 -4.22 -10.60 -9.78
CA PRO A 225 -5.19 -10.91 -10.84
C PRO A 225 -6.52 -11.47 -10.31
N VAL A 226 -6.50 -12.21 -9.20
CA VAL A 226 -7.66 -12.87 -8.61
C VAL A 226 -7.87 -12.47 -7.15
N ALA A 227 -9.02 -12.83 -6.57
CA ALA A 227 -9.31 -12.57 -5.15
C ALA A 227 -8.23 -13.16 -4.22
N PRO A 228 -7.86 -12.48 -3.11
CA PRO A 228 -6.73 -12.86 -2.26
C PRO A 228 -6.90 -14.21 -1.56
N TYR A 229 -8.12 -14.72 -1.43
CA TYR A 229 -8.42 -16.04 -0.87
C TYR A 229 -8.53 -17.15 -1.96
N ASP A 230 -8.45 -16.79 -3.24
CA ASP A 230 -8.44 -17.77 -4.36
C ASP A 230 -6.99 -18.24 -4.65
N HIS A 231 -6.41 -18.95 -3.69
CA HIS A 231 -5.04 -19.49 -3.85
C HIS A 231 -4.90 -20.45 -5.03
N ARG A 232 -5.98 -21.22 -5.36
CA ARG A 232 -5.97 -22.12 -6.51
C ARG A 232 -6.01 -21.36 -7.82
N GLY A 233 -6.84 -20.31 -7.91
CA GLY A 233 -6.87 -19.41 -9.06
C GLY A 233 -5.54 -18.71 -9.26
N SER A 234 -4.92 -18.20 -8.20
CA SER A 234 -3.60 -17.56 -8.24
C SER A 234 -2.53 -18.53 -8.76
N ALA A 235 -2.48 -19.78 -8.25
CA ALA A 235 -1.56 -20.80 -8.73
C ALA A 235 -1.79 -21.17 -10.21
N ARG A 236 -3.05 -21.21 -10.66
CA ARG A 236 -3.38 -21.45 -12.09
C ARG A 236 -2.89 -20.31 -12.99
N VAL A 237 -3.04 -19.07 -12.55
CA VAL A 237 -2.54 -17.92 -13.31
C VAL A 237 -1.01 -17.96 -13.40
N ALA A 238 -0.33 -18.15 -12.28
CA ALA A 238 1.14 -18.25 -12.24
C ALA A 238 1.70 -19.40 -13.08
N ALA A 239 0.99 -20.54 -13.15
CA ALA A 239 1.39 -21.67 -13.98
C ALA A 239 1.13 -21.49 -15.49
N ALA A 240 0.27 -20.54 -15.87
CA ALA A 240 -0.16 -20.34 -17.26
C ALA A 240 0.54 -19.17 -17.96
N LEU A 241 1.24 -18.32 -17.22
CA LEU A 241 1.90 -17.11 -17.73
C LEU A 241 3.41 -17.19 -17.48
N ASP A 242 4.18 -16.65 -18.42
CA ASP A 242 5.62 -16.43 -18.26
C ASP A 242 5.90 -15.11 -17.50
N THR A 243 4.96 -14.16 -17.52
CA THR A 243 4.99 -12.93 -16.72
C THR A 243 4.84 -13.26 -15.23
N PRO A 244 5.76 -12.76 -14.35
CA PRO A 244 5.66 -12.92 -12.89
C PRO A 244 4.37 -12.39 -12.30
#